data_8a587d581afac4449506d89eb2f2691f
#
_entry.id   8a587d581afac4449506d89eb2f2691f
#
_cell.length_a   1.000
_cell.length_b   1.000
_cell.length_c   1.000
_cell.angle_alpha   90.00
_cell.angle_beta   90.00
_cell.angle_gamma   90.00
#
_symmetry.space_group_name_H-M   'P 1'
#
loop_
_entity.id
_entity.type
_entity.pdbx_description
1 polymer ?
#
loop_
_entity_poly.entity_id
_entity_poly.type
_entity_poly.pdbx_seq_one_letter_code
_entity_poly.pdbx_strand_id
1 'polypeptide(L)'
;MNCWELLLAAWSTCFFSVPSDGLQRIVLKKMTSIQENMKIRGKDLENFNMDWNSYVKQLSELNETATVVVTNFEDTQYYGEVNIGSPPQTFRVVFDTGSADFWVPSSRCDPLYTACRKILALEYQVIHNQYDFSKSSTYKDNGTKFSIHYASGRVKGFLSQDTVTIGGISMTQVFGEVTVLPLMPFGLARFDGILGLGYPARSMSGILPVFDNMISQGVLKEEVFSVYYSRNSMNSHLPSGEIVLGGTDPDYYRGTFHYVNTSRPGFWHIQMKGVAIKSNVLLCQDSCTASVDTGASFITGPTSSMRKLMKTLGVKEEGDQYLIECDLAPTLPDISFYFDGKAFTLNSSDYVLQDMKSLDNLCLLTFDNLDIPPPTGPLWILGATFIRKFYTKFDRHNNRIGFALAV
;
A
#
# COMPACT_ATOMS: atom_id res chain seq x y z
N MET A 1 51.98 -39.73 33.71
CA MET A 1 50.94 -39.07 34.54
C MET A 1 50.25 -38.09 33.61
N ASN A 2 49.05 -38.42 33.23
CA ASN A 2 48.36 -37.81 32.08
C ASN A 2 47.48 -36.66 32.55
N CYS A 3 47.75 -35.44 31.98
CA CYS A 3 46.83 -34.32 32.04
C CYS A 3 45.75 -34.51 31.01
N TRP A 4 44.48 -34.57 31.44
CA TRP A 4 43.30 -34.44 30.60
C TRP A 4 42.92 -32.97 30.46
N GLU A 5 43.07 -32.45 29.23
CA GLU A 5 42.57 -31.13 28.88
C GLU A 5 41.06 -31.20 28.62
N LEU A 6 40.29 -30.54 29.43
CA LEU A 6 38.87 -30.26 29.24
C LEU A 6 38.71 -29.10 28.27
N LEU A 7 38.38 -29.41 27.02
CA LEU A 7 37.91 -28.43 26.04
C LEU A 7 36.46 -28.01 26.39
N LEU A 8 36.31 -26.90 27.09
CA LEU A 8 35.03 -26.19 27.22
C LEU A 8 34.77 -25.44 25.91
N ALA A 9 33.91 -26.01 25.04
CA ALA A 9 33.37 -25.30 23.92
C ALA A 9 32.42 -24.19 24.44
N ALA A 10 32.88 -22.96 24.46
CA ALA A 10 32.04 -21.80 24.69
C ALA A 10 31.13 -21.63 23.49
N TRP A 11 29.87 -22.03 23.62
CA TRP A 11 28.82 -21.63 22.71
C TRP A 11 28.55 -20.14 22.93
N SER A 12 29.13 -19.31 22.08
CA SER A 12 28.77 -17.90 21.95
C SER A 12 27.40 -17.85 21.31
N THR A 13 26.36 -17.84 22.13
CA THR A 13 25.02 -17.43 21.70
C THR A 13 25.09 -15.95 21.45
N CYS A 14 25.24 -15.53 20.20
CA CYS A 14 24.94 -14.17 19.79
C CYS A 14 23.45 -13.93 20.07
N PHE A 15 23.16 -13.41 21.24
CA PHE A 15 21.90 -12.76 21.48
C PHE A 15 21.89 -11.51 20.61
N PHE A 16 21.24 -11.56 19.46
CA PHE A 16 20.75 -10.34 18.85
C PHE A 16 19.81 -9.71 19.87
N SER A 17 20.28 -8.68 20.54
CA SER A 17 19.45 -7.85 21.38
C SER A 17 18.39 -7.22 20.48
N VAL A 18 17.17 -7.75 20.54
CA VAL A 18 16.01 -7.05 20.00
C VAL A 18 15.97 -5.70 20.72
N PRO A 19 15.94 -4.58 20.00
CA PRO A 19 15.87 -3.27 20.64
C PRO A 19 14.68 -3.27 21.58
N SER A 20 14.92 -2.99 22.88
CA SER A 20 13.91 -3.00 23.94
C SER A 20 13.07 -1.72 23.97
N ASP A 21 12.80 -1.12 22.79
CA ASP A 21 12.02 0.12 22.69
C ASP A 21 10.51 -0.11 22.77
N GLY A 22 10.07 -1.36 22.82
CA GLY A 22 8.66 -1.76 22.89
C GLY A 22 7.89 -1.54 21.59
N LEU A 23 8.60 -1.24 20.51
CA LEU A 23 8.01 -1.04 19.18
C LEU A 23 7.94 -2.36 18.43
N GLN A 24 6.86 -2.56 17.68
CA GLN A 24 6.71 -3.72 16.82
C GLN A 24 6.94 -3.31 15.36
N ARG A 25 7.76 -4.09 14.67
CA ARG A 25 8.19 -3.78 13.29
C ARG A 25 7.70 -4.82 12.31
N ILE A 26 7.20 -4.35 11.19
CA ILE A 26 6.81 -5.17 10.04
C ILE A 26 7.74 -4.82 8.90
N VAL A 27 8.61 -5.75 8.53
CA VAL A 27 9.50 -5.59 7.37
C VAL A 27 8.68 -5.66 6.10
N LEU A 28 8.82 -4.66 5.24
CA LEU A 28 8.16 -4.59 3.95
C LEU A 28 9.11 -5.01 2.83
N LYS A 29 8.57 -5.74 1.87
CA LYS A 29 9.26 -6.14 0.64
C LYS A 29 8.60 -5.42 -0.53
N LYS A 30 9.41 -4.83 -1.42
CA LYS A 30 8.91 -4.22 -2.67
C LYS A 30 8.54 -5.33 -3.65
N MET A 31 7.40 -5.21 -4.30
CA MET A 31 7.00 -6.10 -5.38
C MET A 31 7.65 -5.67 -6.69
N THR A 32 8.11 -6.62 -7.50
CA THR A 32 8.45 -6.37 -8.90
C THR A 32 7.18 -6.20 -9.70
N SER A 33 7.15 -5.24 -10.62
CA SER A 33 5.96 -4.95 -11.42
C SER A 33 5.59 -6.10 -12.36
N ILE A 34 4.33 -6.15 -12.75
CA ILE A 34 3.85 -7.08 -13.77
C ILE A 34 4.53 -6.77 -15.11
N GLN A 35 4.70 -5.48 -15.44
CA GLN A 35 5.35 -5.04 -16.67
C GLN A 35 6.82 -5.46 -16.73
N GLU A 36 7.57 -5.31 -15.65
CA GLU A 36 8.96 -5.77 -15.57
C GLU A 36 9.07 -7.27 -15.79
N ASN A 37 8.15 -8.06 -15.22
CA ASN A 37 8.12 -9.51 -15.44
C ASN A 37 7.72 -9.88 -16.88
N MET A 38 6.80 -9.15 -17.50
CA MET A 38 6.41 -9.36 -18.88
C MET A 38 7.54 -9.01 -19.85
N LYS A 39 8.27 -7.89 -19.62
CA LYS A 39 9.46 -7.51 -20.38
C LYS A 39 10.58 -8.55 -20.30
N ILE A 40 10.88 -9.05 -19.10
CA ILE A 40 11.88 -10.11 -18.88
C ILE A 40 11.51 -11.38 -19.69
N ARG A 41 10.24 -11.59 -19.99
CA ARG A 41 9.71 -12.74 -20.73
C ARG A 41 9.37 -12.47 -22.19
N GLY A 42 9.65 -11.28 -22.71
CA GLY A 42 9.49 -10.92 -24.14
C GLY A 42 8.03 -10.89 -24.64
N LYS A 43 7.08 -10.49 -23.78
CA LYS A 43 5.64 -10.42 -24.14
C LYS A 43 5.11 -8.98 -24.12
N ASP A 44 4.29 -8.64 -25.13
CA ASP A 44 3.68 -7.32 -25.30
C ASP A 44 2.42 -7.13 -24.43
N LEU A 45 2.30 -5.93 -23.86
CA LEU A 45 1.21 -5.51 -22.98
C LEU A 45 0.00 -4.92 -23.72
N GLU A 46 0.07 -4.73 -25.04
CA GLU A 46 -0.95 -4.00 -25.84
C GLU A 46 -2.39 -4.54 -25.70
N ASN A 47 -2.57 -5.76 -25.22
CA ASN A 47 -3.88 -6.36 -25.00
C ASN A 47 -4.40 -6.30 -23.57
N PHE A 48 -3.72 -5.60 -22.64
CA PHE A 48 -4.06 -5.59 -21.22
C PHE A 48 -4.56 -4.24 -20.69
N ASN A 49 -4.71 -3.22 -21.54
CA ASN A 49 -5.25 -1.92 -21.12
C ASN A 49 -6.72 -2.07 -20.74
N MET A 50 -6.97 -2.02 -19.43
CA MET A 50 -8.32 -1.93 -18.90
C MET A 50 -8.67 -0.46 -18.73
N ASP A 51 -9.77 -0.03 -19.34
CA ASP A 51 -10.31 1.33 -19.16
C ASP A 51 -10.90 1.48 -17.74
N TRP A 52 -10.04 1.90 -16.81
CA TRP A 52 -10.38 2.15 -15.40
C TRP A 52 -11.45 3.21 -15.23
N ASN A 53 -11.45 4.24 -16.09
CA ASN A 53 -12.43 5.32 -16.02
C ASN A 53 -13.83 4.84 -16.37
N SER A 54 -13.97 3.91 -17.31
CA SER A 54 -15.28 3.32 -17.64
C SER A 54 -15.79 2.42 -16.50
N TYR A 55 -14.91 1.72 -15.80
CA TYR A 55 -15.26 0.86 -14.68
C TYR A 55 -15.69 1.68 -13.44
N VAL A 56 -14.97 2.74 -13.10
CA VAL A 56 -15.35 3.66 -11.99
C VAL A 56 -16.66 4.36 -12.30
N LYS A 57 -16.91 4.73 -13.56
CA LYS A 57 -18.19 5.30 -14.00
C LYS A 57 -19.35 4.31 -13.82
N GLN A 58 -19.16 3.04 -14.15
CA GLN A 58 -20.14 1.98 -13.90
C GLN A 58 -20.46 1.81 -12.40
N LEU A 59 -19.45 1.94 -11.52
CA LEU A 59 -19.64 1.88 -10.06
C LEU A 59 -20.42 3.08 -9.53
N SER A 60 -20.24 4.28 -10.09
CA SER A 60 -20.96 5.48 -9.69
C SER A 60 -22.46 5.42 -10.02
N GLU A 61 -22.81 4.68 -11.06
CA GLU A 61 -24.22 4.46 -11.47
C GLU A 61 -24.95 3.51 -10.51
N LEU A 62 -24.23 2.70 -9.72
CA LEU A 62 -24.83 1.74 -8.79
C LEU A 62 -25.17 2.32 -7.40
N ASN A 63 -24.95 3.62 -7.19
CA ASN A 63 -25.22 4.33 -5.91
C ASN A 63 -24.57 3.67 -4.66
N GLU A 64 -23.54 2.84 -4.84
CA GLU A 64 -22.81 2.18 -3.78
C GLU A 64 -21.58 3.03 -3.40
N THR A 65 -21.35 3.23 -2.11
CA THR A 65 -20.15 3.92 -1.60
C THR A 65 -18.92 3.07 -1.95
N ALA A 66 -18.26 3.40 -3.04
CA ALA A 66 -17.03 2.71 -3.43
C ALA A 66 -15.88 3.13 -2.51
N THR A 67 -15.24 2.15 -1.87
CA THR A 67 -13.91 2.35 -1.28
C THR A 67 -12.92 2.40 -2.43
N VAL A 68 -12.32 3.56 -2.65
CA VAL A 68 -11.34 3.71 -3.72
C VAL A 68 -10.00 3.20 -3.20
N VAL A 69 -9.66 1.98 -3.56
CA VAL A 69 -8.30 1.46 -3.49
C VAL A 69 -7.73 1.54 -4.90
N VAL A 70 -6.88 2.50 -5.12
CA VAL A 70 -6.15 2.62 -6.39
C VAL A 70 -5.00 1.65 -6.35
N THR A 71 -5.21 0.45 -6.82
CA THR A 71 -4.13 -0.51 -7.04
C THR A 71 -3.59 -0.31 -8.45
N ASN A 72 -2.58 0.55 -8.57
CA ASN A 72 -1.75 0.58 -9.76
C ASN A 72 -0.71 -0.54 -9.62
N PHE A 73 -0.68 -1.49 -10.56
CA PHE A 73 0.22 -2.65 -10.55
C PHE A 73 1.65 -2.32 -11.00
N GLU A 74 1.97 -1.05 -11.22
CA GLU A 74 3.25 -0.60 -11.72
C GLU A 74 4.19 -0.23 -10.58
N ASP A 75 5.23 -1.01 -10.39
CA ASP A 75 6.54 -0.73 -9.74
C ASP A 75 6.67 -0.24 -8.30
N THR A 76 5.62 0.09 -7.55
CA THR A 76 5.78 0.68 -6.22
C THR A 76 4.91 0.06 -5.12
N GLN A 77 4.50 -1.19 -5.28
CA GLN A 77 3.75 -1.89 -4.25
C GLN A 77 4.67 -2.53 -3.22
N TYR A 78 4.25 -2.46 -1.95
CA TYR A 78 4.93 -3.07 -0.81
C TYR A 78 3.99 -4.03 -0.10
N TYR A 79 4.54 -5.16 0.34
CA TYR A 79 3.80 -6.11 1.17
C TYR A 79 4.61 -6.47 2.41
N GLY A 80 3.90 -6.82 3.47
CA GLY A 80 4.48 -7.48 4.64
C GLY A 80 3.82 -8.83 4.87
N GLU A 81 4.39 -9.60 5.78
CA GLU A 81 3.89 -10.94 6.10
C GLU A 81 3.04 -10.90 7.37
N VAL A 82 1.90 -11.57 7.34
CA VAL A 82 1.04 -11.82 8.49
C VAL A 82 0.79 -13.31 8.65
N ASN A 83 0.60 -13.76 9.87
CA ASN A 83 0.29 -15.16 10.16
C ASN A 83 -1.12 -15.29 10.72
N ILE A 84 -1.87 -16.27 10.24
CA ILE A 84 -3.24 -16.57 10.68
C ILE A 84 -3.33 -18.00 11.13
N GLY A 85 -3.91 -18.22 12.31
CA GLY A 85 -4.20 -19.55 12.85
C GLY A 85 -3.10 -20.19 13.68
N SER A 86 -3.40 -21.37 14.21
CA SER A 86 -2.50 -22.22 14.99
C SER A 86 -2.62 -23.68 14.51
N PRO A 87 -1.58 -24.22 13.85
CA PRO A 87 -0.31 -23.59 13.49
C PRO A 87 -0.45 -22.42 12.50
N PRO A 88 0.53 -21.51 12.44
CA PRO A 88 0.42 -20.32 11.63
C PRO A 88 0.45 -20.60 10.12
N GLN A 89 -0.43 -19.95 9.39
CA GLN A 89 -0.47 -19.88 7.94
C GLN A 89 -0.05 -18.49 7.51
N THR A 90 1.01 -18.34 6.72
CA THR A 90 1.62 -17.07 6.34
C THR A 90 1.00 -16.50 5.07
N PHE A 91 0.68 -15.21 5.09
CA PHE A 91 0.12 -14.46 3.96
C PHE A 91 0.93 -13.19 3.71
N ARG A 92 1.11 -12.86 2.44
CA ARG A 92 1.65 -11.57 1.98
C ARG A 92 0.49 -10.61 1.81
N VAL A 93 0.49 -9.50 2.54
CA VAL A 93 -0.59 -8.54 2.49
C VAL A 93 -0.09 -7.12 2.23
N VAL A 94 -0.89 -6.35 1.50
CA VAL A 94 -0.71 -4.91 1.39
C VAL A 94 -1.30 -4.27 2.64
N PHE A 95 -0.54 -3.40 3.29
CA PHE A 95 -1.00 -2.57 4.40
C PHE A 95 -1.55 -1.26 3.84
N ASP A 96 -2.86 -1.08 3.94
CA ASP A 96 -3.60 -0.11 3.14
C ASP A 96 -4.36 0.89 4.02
N THR A 97 -3.90 2.15 4.06
CA THR A 97 -4.59 3.23 4.78
C THR A 97 -5.83 3.76 4.05
N GLY A 98 -6.01 3.40 2.79
CA GLY A 98 -7.20 3.73 1.99
C GLY A 98 -8.41 2.85 2.27
N SER A 99 -8.23 1.66 2.89
CA SER A 99 -9.29 0.74 3.30
C SER A 99 -9.17 0.34 4.76
N ALA A 100 -10.19 -0.37 5.30
CA ALA A 100 -10.26 -0.72 6.73
C ALA A 100 -10.50 -2.22 6.99
N ASP A 101 -10.80 -2.99 5.97
CA ASP A 101 -11.07 -4.41 6.12
C ASP A 101 -9.80 -5.24 5.91
N PHE A 102 -9.67 -6.32 6.68
CA PHE A 102 -8.62 -7.32 6.48
C PHE A 102 -9.22 -8.56 5.82
N TRP A 103 -8.61 -9.02 4.74
CA TRP A 103 -9.05 -10.23 4.05
C TRP A 103 -7.89 -10.98 3.38
N VAL A 104 -8.07 -12.29 3.23
CA VAL A 104 -7.19 -13.21 2.50
C VAL A 104 -8.01 -14.19 1.66
N PRO A 105 -7.45 -14.82 0.61
CA PRO A 105 -8.14 -15.86 -0.16
C PRO A 105 -8.44 -17.08 0.73
N SER A 106 -9.62 -17.66 0.55
CA SER A 106 -10.07 -18.86 1.24
C SER A 106 -9.70 -20.14 0.45
N SER A 107 -9.42 -21.22 1.15
CA SER A 107 -9.36 -22.55 0.56
C SER A 107 -10.71 -23.01 -0.03
N ARG A 108 -11.81 -22.34 0.36
CA ARG A 108 -13.16 -22.50 -0.19
C ARG A 108 -13.43 -21.64 -1.42
N CYS A 109 -12.41 -20.99 -1.99
CA CYS A 109 -12.57 -20.14 -3.15
C CYS A 109 -13.13 -20.94 -4.33
N ASP A 110 -14.14 -20.35 -4.99
CA ASP A 110 -14.81 -20.99 -6.12
C ASP A 110 -13.81 -21.32 -7.25
N PRO A 111 -13.73 -22.59 -7.67
CA PRO A 111 -12.86 -23.00 -8.77
C PRO A 111 -13.09 -22.30 -10.11
N LEU A 112 -14.23 -21.68 -10.31
CA LEU A 112 -14.54 -20.89 -11.52
C LEU A 112 -13.79 -19.57 -11.56
N TYR A 113 -13.33 -19.05 -10.40
CA TYR A 113 -12.55 -17.82 -10.33
C TYR A 113 -11.05 -18.12 -10.41
N THR A 114 -10.47 -17.74 -11.51
CA THR A 114 -9.07 -18.10 -11.86
C THR A 114 -8.03 -17.52 -10.91
N ALA A 115 -8.29 -16.38 -10.26
CA ALA A 115 -7.38 -15.79 -9.26
C ALA A 115 -7.19 -16.67 -8.01
N CYS A 116 -8.15 -17.55 -7.70
CA CYS A 116 -8.08 -18.47 -6.57
C CYS A 116 -7.47 -19.83 -6.92
N ARG A 117 -7.21 -20.12 -8.19
CA ARG A 117 -6.62 -21.38 -8.63
C ARG A 117 -5.10 -21.30 -8.71
N LYS A 118 -4.43 -22.43 -8.37
CA LYS A 118 -3.11 -22.76 -8.89
C LYS A 118 -3.27 -23.07 -10.38
N ILE A 119 -3.26 -22.08 -11.25
CA ILE A 119 -3.41 -22.32 -12.69
C ILE A 119 -2.08 -22.84 -13.22
N LEU A 120 -2.01 -24.14 -13.41
CA LEU A 120 -0.90 -24.82 -14.09
C LEU A 120 -0.78 -24.49 -15.59
N ALA A 121 -1.72 -23.76 -16.18
CA ALA A 121 -1.88 -23.68 -17.63
C ALA A 121 -1.44 -22.36 -18.28
N LEU A 122 -1.15 -21.33 -17.51
CA LEU A 122 -0.62 -20.08 -18.05
C LEU A 122 0.77 -19.83 -17.44
N GLU A 123 1.73 -19.42 -18.24
CA GLU A 123 3.11 -19.07 -17.86
C GLU A 123 3.24 -17.97 -16.80
N TYR A 124 2.13 -17.45 -16.28
CA TYR A 124 2.00 -16.44 -15.23
C TYR A 124 1.68 -17.12 -13.91
N GLN A 125 2.67 -17.72 -13.27
CA GLN A 125 2.50 -18.41 -11.98
C GLN A 125 2.51 -17.40 -10.82
N VAL A 126 1.43 -16.64 -10.63
CA VAL A 126 1.16 -16.02 -9.34
C VAL A 126 0.30 -17.00 -8.55
N ILE A 127 0.89 -17.63 -7.54
CA ILE A 127 0.19 -18.55 -6.63
C ILE A 127 -0.11 -17.76 -5.38
N HIS A 128 -1.41 -17.50 -5.10
CA HIS A 128 -1.84 -16.96 -3.84
C HIS A 128 -1.93 -18.04 -2.77
N ASN A 129 -1.45 -17.71 -1.57
CA ASN A 129 -1.72 -18.52 -0.40
C ASN A 129 -3.19 -18.43 -0.05
N GLN A 130 -3.78 -19.57 0.32
CA GLN A 130 -5.19 -19.67 0.69
C GLN A 130 -5.28 -20.10 2.15
N TYR A 131 -6.11 -19.38 2.93
CA TYR A 131 -6.37 -19.74 4.30
C TYR A 131 -7.24 -20.99 4.37
N ASP A 132 -6.75 -21.98 5.11
CA ASP A 132 -7.42 -23.26 5.35
C ASP A 132 -7.82 -23.34 6.82
N PHE A 133 -9.07 -23.02 7.11
CA PHE A 133 -9.64 -23.02 8.46
C PHE A 133 -9.52 -24.40 9.14
N SER A 134 -9.54 -25.51 8.37
CA SER A 134 -9.46 -26.88 8.91
C SER A 134 -8.08 -27.18 9.53
N LYS A 135 -7.08 -26.37 9.21
CA LYS A 135 -5.71 -26.47 9.75
C LYS A 135 -5.47 -25.63 10.99
N SER A 136 -6.46 -24.83 11.44
CA SER A 136 -6.28 -23.95 12.60
C SER A 136 -7.10 -24.42 13.80
N SER A 137 -6.44 -24.68 14.91
CA SER A 137 -7.08 -25.02 16.19
C SER A 137 -7.74 -23.84 16.89
N THR A 138 -7.42 -22.60 16.46
CA THR A 138 -7.96 -21.34 17.03
C THR A 138 -9.07 -20.72 16.19
N TYR A 139 -9.39 -21.36 15.06
CA TYR A 139 -10.48 -20.93 14.18
C TYR A 139 -11.83 -20.90 14.88
N LYS A 140 -12.61 -19.87 14.59
CA LYS A 140 -14.01 -19.75 14.95
C LYS A 140 -14.83 -19.31 13.76
N ASP A 141 -15.90 -20.05 13.49
CA ASP A 141 -16.85 -19.70 12.41
C ASP A 141 -17.61 -18.41 12.76
N ASN A 142 -17.73 -17.52 11.81
CA ASN A 142 -18.62 -16.35 11.86
C ASN A 142 -19.71 -16.48 10.78
N GLY A 143 -19.32 -16.84 9.56
CA GLY A 143 -20.21 -17.13 8.43
C GLY A 143 -20.93 -15.92 7.83
N THR A 144 -20.82 -14.71 8.42
CA THR A 144 -21.43 -13.50 7.88
C THR A 144 -20.87 -13.18 6.50
N LYS A 145 -21.73 -13.06 5.51
CA LYS A 145 -21.32 -12.71 4.14
C LYS A 145 -20.86 -11.27 4.07
N PHE A 146 -19.80 -11.01 3.33
CA PHE A 146 -19.32 -9.66 3.03
C PHE A 146 -19.04 -9.47 1.54
N SER A 147 -18.95 -8.20 1.14
CA SER A 147 -18.54 -7.80 -0.20
C SER A 147 -17.88 -6.44 -0.11
N ILE A 148 -16.68 -6.32 -0.66
CA ILE A 148 -15.92 -5.07 -0.70
C ILE A 148 -15.77 -4.65 -2.15
N HIS A 149 -16.02 -3.37 -2.42
CA HIS A 149 -15.79 -2.75 -3.72
C HIS A 149 -14.55 -1.87 -3.65
N TYR A 150 -13.55 -2.23 -4.42
CA TYR A 150 -12.38 -1.41 -4.67
C TYR A 150 -12.52 -0.72 -6.03
N ALA A 151 -11.79 0.35 -6.27
CA ALA A 151 -11.69 0.91 -7.63
C ALA A 151 -11.21 -0.14 -8.65
N SER A 152 -10.38 -1.07 -8.17
CA SER A 152 -9.77 -2.14 -8.95
C SER A 152 -10.61 -3.41 -9.10
N GLY A 153 -11.76 -3.52 -8.42
CA GLY A 153 -12.60 -4.71 -8.51
C GLY A 153 -13.37 -5.03 -7.25
N ARG A 154 -14.25 -6.03 -7.33
CA ARG A 154 -15.10 -6.47 -6.22
C ARG A 154 -14.66 -7.83 -5.68
N VAL A 155 -14.43 -7.92 -4.39
CA VAL A 155 -14.21 -9.20 -3.68
C VAL A 155 -15.43 -9.58 -2.86
N LYS A 156 -15.72 -10.89 -2.76
CA LYS A 156 -16.83 -11.42 -1.96
C LYS A 156 -16.36 -12.61 -1.15
N GLY A 157 -16.99 -12.82 -0.01
CA GLY A 157 -16.69 -13.96 0.85
C GLY A 157 -17.56 -14.00 2.09
N PHE A 158 -17.00 -14.54 3.14
CA PHE A 158 -17.60 -14.60 4.46
C PHE A 158 -16.57 -14.26 5.54
N LEU A 159 -17.06 -13.85 6.70
CA LEU A 159 -16.21 -13.50 7.84
C LEU A 159 -15.82 -14.76 8.62
N SER A 160 -14.60 -14.77 9.11
CA SER A 160 -14.04 -15.78 10.00
C SER A 160 -13.29 -15.10 11.13
N GLN A 161 -13.07 -15.80 12.22
CA GLN A 161 -12.28 -15.33 13.34
C GLN A 161 -11.17 -16.31 13.65
N ASP A 162 -9.95 -15.80 13.83
CA ASP A 162 -8.81 -16.63 14.22
C ASP A 162 -7.76 -15.79 14.96
N THR A 163 -6.71 -16.45 15.44
CA THR A 163 -5.52 -15.77 15.95
C THR A 163 -4.73 -15.21 14.77
N VAL A 164 -4.49 -13.90 14.79
CA VAL A 164 -3.69 -13.19 13.80
C VAL A 164 -2.44 -12.63 14.46
N THR A 165 -1.27 -12.88 13.86
CA THR A 165 0.02 -12.40 14.35
C THR A 165 0.64 -11.44 13.34
N ILE A 166 0.95 -10.23 13.76
CA ILE A 166 1.47 -9.12 12.93
C ILE A 166 2.58 -8.43 13.70
N GLY A 167 3.78 -8.37 13.13
CA GLY A 167 4.93 -7.69 13.76
C GLY A 167 5.25 -8.19 15.17
N GLY A 168 4.94 -9.47 15.46
CA GLY A 168 5.12 -10.07 16.79
C GLY A 168 3.91 -9.92 17.74
N ILE A 169 2.91 -9.11 17.40
CA ILE A 169 1.65 -8.99 18.17
C ILE A 169 0.69 -10.09 17.73
N SER A 170 0.24 -10.92 18.66
CA SER A 170 -0.80 -11.94 18.42
C SER A 170 -2.11 -11.52 19.06
N MET A 171 -3.21 -11.57 18.32
CA MET A 171 -4.53 -11.18 18.76
C MET A 171 -5.62 -12.00 18.08
N THR A 172 -6.78 -12.07 18.70
CA THR A 172 -7.98 -12.58 18.02
C THR A 172 -8.54 -11.50 17.10
N GLN A 173 -8.68 -11.82 15.81
CA GLN A 173 -9.17 -10.89 14.78
C GLN A 173 -10.24 -11.53 13.93
N VAL A 174 -11.28 -10.77 13.61
CA VAL A 174 -12.24 -11.10 12.56
C VAL A 174 -11.71 -10.60 11.23
N PHE A 175 -11.74 -11.43 10.20
CA PHE A 175 -11.25 -11.11 8.86
C PHE A 175 -12.12 -11.74 7.79
N GLY A 176 -11.97 -11.29 6.55
CA GLY A 176 -12.66 -11.84 5.40
C GLY A 176 -11.94 -13.03 4.80
N GLU A 177 -12.63 -14.17 4.65
CA GLU A 177 -12.24 -15.23 3.76
C GLU A 177 -12.86 -14.99 2.38
N VAL A 178 -12.03 -14.64 1.39
CA VAL A 178 -12.50 -14.34 0.04
C VAL A 178 -12.71 -15.62 -0.75
N THR A 179 -13.92 -15.80 -1.28
CA THR A 179 -14.31 -16.94 -2.14
C THR A 179 -14.54 -16.54 -3.59
N VAL A 180 -14.65 -15.22 -3.85
CA VAL A 180 -14.79 -14.65 -5.20
C VAL A 180 -13.73 -13.58 -5.35
N LEU A 181 -12.68 -13.88 -6.13
CA LEU A 181 -11.56 -12.99 -6.38
C LEU A 181 -11.39 -12.83 -7.89
N PRO A 182 -11.68 -11.64 -8.46
CA PRO A 182 -11.53 -11.40 -9.89
C PRO A 182 -10.09 -11.65 -10.37
N LEU A 183 -9.94 -12.16 -11.59
CA LEU A 183 -8.60 -12.35 -12.17
C LEU A 183 -7.86 -11.02 -12.28
N MET A 184 -8.53 -9.99 -12.77
CA MET A 184 -8.01 -8.63 -12.80
C MET A 184 -8.66 -7.82 -11.70
N PRO A 185 -7.88 -7.11 -10.91
CA PRO A 185 -6.41 -7.04 -10.91
C PRO A 185 -5.74 -8.12 -10.03
N PHE A 186 -6.48 -8.76 -9.14
CA PHE A 186 -5.94 -9.54 -8.02
C PHE A 186 -5.20 -10.82 -8.44
N GLY A 187 -5.62 -11.45 -9.54
CA GLY A 187 -4.99 -12.68 -10.02
C GLY A 187 -3.57 -12.50 -10.54
N LEU A 188 -3.18 -11.27 -10.88
CA LEU A 188 -1.83 -10.90 -11.28
C LEU A 188 -1.02 -10.25 -10.14
N ALA A 189 -1.68 -9.88 -9.04
CA ALA A 189 -1.05 -9.30 -7.89
C ALA A 189 -0.12 -10.30 -7.20
N ARG A 190 0.99 -9.83 -6.65
CA ARG A 190 1.96 -10.68 -5.93
C ARG A 190 1.70 -10.76 -4.43
N PHE A 191 0.68 -10.09 -3.94
CA PHE A 191 0.18 -10.19 -2.59
C PHE A 191 -1.01 -11.16 -2.54
N ASP A 192 -1.25 -11.75 -1.37
CA ASP A 192 -2.36 -12.69 -1.16
C ASP A 192 -3.63 -11.96 -0.74
N GLY A 193 -3.50 -10.87 0.06
CA GLY A 193 -4.63 -10.14 0.61
C GLY A 193 -4.33 -8.69 0.92
N ILE A 194 -5.32 -8.01 1.51
CA ILE A 194 -5.20 -6.61 1.95
C ILE A 194 -5.50 -6.52 3.44
N LEU A 195 -4.68 -5.78 4.18
CA LEU A 195 -4.90 -5.43 5.57
C LEU A 195 -5.12 -3.92 5.66
N GLY A 196 -6.39 -3.54 5.86
CA GLY A 196 -6.80 -2.15 5.98
C GLY A 196 -6.31 -1.52 7.28
N LEU A 197 -5.71 -0.32 7.18
CA LEU A 197 -5.26 0.53 8.28
C LEU A 197 -6.10 1.82 8.41
N GLY A 198 -7.23 1.87 7.71
CA GLY A 198 -8.20 2.94 7.79
C GLY A 198 -9.03 2.89 9.08
N TYR A 199 -9.89 3.87 9.23
CA TYR A 199 -10.77 4.00 10.39
C TYR A 199 -11.96 3.03 10.33
N PRO A 200 -12.57 2.67 11.51
CA PRO A 200 -13.74 1.78 11.57
C PRO A 200 -14.91 2.22 10.69
N ALA A 201 -15.11 3.53 10.53
CA ALA A 201 -16.16 4.08 9.65
C ALA A 201 -15.97 3.71 8.16
N ARG A 202 -14.80 3.19 7.79
CA ARG A 202 -14.45 2.73 6.42
C ARG A 202 -14.62 1.22 6.25
N SER A 203 -14.86 0.46 7.31
CA SER A 203 -15.09 -0.97 7.20
C SER A 203 -16.41 -1.24 6.48
N MET A 204 -16.33 -1.93 5.35
CA MET A 204 -17.49 -2.34 4.55
C MET A 204 -18.21 -3.56 5.13
N SER A 205 -17.50 -4.35 5.94
CA SER A 205 -18.01 -5.54 6.61
C SER A 205 -18.47 -5.27 8.05
N GLY A 206 -18.27 -4.04 8.55
CA GLY A 206 -18.62 -3.65 9.92
C GLY A 206 -17.72 -4.29 11.00
N ILE A 207 -16.59 -4.88 10.61
CA ILE A 207 -15.61 -5.44 11.55
C ILE A 207 -14.71 -4.36 12.12
N LEU A 208 -14.18 -4.60 13.31
CA LEU A 208 -13.15 -3.73 13.89
C LEU A 208 -11.85 -3.88 13.11
N PRO A 209 -11.29 -2.80 12.53
CA PRO A 209 -10.02 -2.86 11.83
C PRO A 209 -8.88 -3.36 12.73
N VAL A 210 -7.87 -3.98 12.13
CA VAL A 210 -6.76 -4.60 12.84
C VAL A 210 -6.05 -3.63 13.79
N PHE A 211 -5.79 -2.41 13.33
CA PHE A 211 -5.10 -1.40 14.16
C PHE A 211 -5.97 -0.91 15.32
N ASP A 212 -7.27 -0.69 15.10
CA ASP A 212 -8.20 -0.34 16.17
C ASP A 212 -8.40 -1.50 17.18
N ASN A 213 -8.30 -2.75 16.72
CA ASN A 213 -8.28 -3.90 17.61
C ASN A 213 -7.02 -3.95 18.48
N MET A 214 -5.84 -3.61 17.93
CA MET A 214 -4.60 -3.47 18.71
C MET A 214 -4.72 -2.37 19.78
N ILE A 215 -5.31 -1.22 19.43
CA ILE A 215 -5.59 -0.13 20.37
C ILE A 215 -6.50 -0.63 21.49
N SER A 216 -7.61 -1.29 21.15
CA SER A 216 -8.59 -1.77 22.12
C SER A 216 -8.02 -2.77 23.13
N GLN A 217 -7.01 -3.54 22.74
CA GLN A 217 -6.31 -4.50 23.57
C GLN A 217 -5.15 -3.89 24.38
N GLY A 218 -4.83 -2.60 24.15
CA GLY A 218 -3.76 -1.90 24.86
C GLY A 218 -2.36 -2.47 24.58
N VAL A 219 -2.14 -3.08 23.41
CA VAL A 219 -0.87 -3.72 23.07
C VAL A 219 0.14 -2.77 22.40
N LEU A 220 -0.28 -1.55 22.10
CA LEU A 220 0.57 -0.53 21.48
C LEU A 220 1.08 0.46 22.52
N LYS A 221 2.34 0.90 22.38
CA LYS A 221 2.93 1.94 23.23
C LYS A 221 2.26 3.30 23.03
N GLU A 222 1.99 3.65 21.77
CA GLU A 222 1.23 4.83 21.36
C GLU A 222 0.18 4.40 20.32
N GLU A 223 -0.93 5.11 20.25
CA GLU A 223 -1.97 4.87 19.23
C GLU A 223 -1.55 5.45 17.85
N VAL A 224 -0.38 5.08 17.40
CA VAL A 224 0.21 5.52 16.14
C VAL A 224 0.80 4.34 15.38
N PHE A 225 0.89 4.47 14.08
CA PHE A 225 1.77 3.68 13.25
C PHE A 225 2.52 4.58 12.28
N SER A 226 3.66 4.14 11.81
CA SER A 226 4.46 4.90 10.86
C SER A 226 4.98 4.03 9.73
N VAL A 227 5.19 4.63 8.58
CA VAL A 227 5.55 3.96 7.33
C VAL A 227 6.79 4.58 6.73
N TYR A 228 7.74 3.73 6.41
CA TYR A 228 8.93 4.01 5.64
C TYR A 228 8.93 3.18 4.36
N TYR A 229 9.20 3.81 3.22
CA TYR A 229 9.49 3.13 1.96
C TYR A 229 10.88 3.52 1.46
N SER A 230 11.73 2.53 1.19
CA SER A 230 13.08 2.77 0.69
C SER A 230 13.07 3.25 -0.77
N ARG A 231 13.95 4.20 -1.09
CA ARG A 231 14.20 4.65 -2.47
C ARG A 231 15.10 3.69 -3.25
N ASN A 232 16.03 3.03 -2.57
CA ASN A 232 17.09 2.22 -3.17
C ASN A 232 16.91 0.74 -2.87
N SER A 233 15.87 0.10 -3.43
CA SER A 233 15.57 -1.30 -3.13
C SER A 233 16.43 -2.33 -3.87
N MET A 234 17.20 -1.93 -4.90
CA MET A 234 17.89 -2.90 -5.75
C MET A 234 19.26 -3.37 -5.24
N ASN A 235 19.96 -2.64 -4.39
CA ASN A 235 21.35 -2.92 -4.02
C ASN A 235 21.66 -2.95 -2.53
N SER A 236 20.67 -2.90 -1.64
CA SER A 236 20.93 -2.87 -0.21
C SER A 236 20.44 -4.15 0.47
N HIS A 237 21.22 -4.63 1.44
CA HIS A 237 20.77 -5.65 2.40
C HIS A 237 19.69 -5.10 3.36
N LEU A 238 19.25 -3.85 3.15
CA LEU A 238 18.21 -3.18 3.92
C LEU A 238 16.83 -3.58 3.40
N PRO A 239 15.81 -3.62 4.27
CA PRO A 239 14.44 -3.87 3.85
C PRO A 239 13.96 -2.80 2.87
N SER A 240 13.09 -3.19 1.94
CA SER A 240 12.50 -2.26 0.98
C SER A 240 11.55 -1.25 1.63
N GLY A 241 11.15 -1.47 2.87
CA GLY A 241 10.33 -0.59 3.68
C GLY A 241 10.05 -1.20 5.05
N GLU A 242 9.39 -0.41 5.91
CA GLU A 242 9.02 -0.82 7.26
C GLU A 242 7.74 -0.14 7.71
N ILE A 243 6.91 -0.87 8.45
CA ILE A 243 5.83 -0.31 9.27
C ILE A 243 6.21 -0.50 10.72
N VAL A 244 6.17 0.58 11.49
CA VAL A 244 6.37 0.57 12.94
C VAL A 244 5.01 0.78 13.61
N LEU A 245 4.62 -0.15 14.45
CA LEU A 245 3.40 -0.08 15.25
C LEU A 245 3.73 0.46 16.65
N GLY A 246 2.98 1.45 17.11
CA GLY A 246 3.15 2.07 18.42
C GLY A 246 4.24 3.14 18.51
N GLY A 247 4.76 3.63 17.37
CA GLY A 247 5.80 4.68 17.36
C GLY A 247 6.39 5.01 16.01
N THR A 248 7.66 5.43 16.02
CA THR A 248 8.46 5.76 14.82
C THR A 248 9.87 5.22 14.99
N ASP A 249 10.55 4.92 13.89
CA ASP A 249 11.95 4.54 13.88
C ASP A 249 12.82 5.73 13.43
N PRO A 250 13.66 6.31 14.34
CA PRO A 250 14.48 7.47 14.04
C PRO A 250 15.58 7.21 13.02
N ASP A 251 15.91 5.96 12.74
CA ASP A 251 16.92 5.61 11.75
C ASP A 251 16.46 5.89 10.31
N TYR A 252 15.14 6.00 10.09
CA TYR A 252 14.54 6.16 8.78
C TYR A 252 14.05 7.57 8.44
N TYR A 253 14.23 8.56 9.34
CA TYR A 253 13.86 9.95 9.02
C TYR A 253 14.82 10.97 9.61
N ARG A 254 14.75 12.20 9.09
CA ARG A 254 15.55 13.34 9.56
C ARG A 254 14.65 14.52 9.89
N GLY A 255 15.10 15.29 10.90
CA GLY A 255 14.42 16.49 11.37
C GLY A 255 13.18 16.18 12.22
N THR A 256 12.27 17.14 12.28
CA THR A 256 11.04 17.08 13.08
C THR A 256 9.84 16.80 12.19
N PHE A 257 8.83 16.13 12.74
CA PHE A 257 7.56 15.94 12.05
C PHE A 257 6.81 17.26 11.90
N HIS A 258 6.32 17.50 10.69
CA HIS A 258 5.26 18.47 10.44
C HIS A 258 3.92 17.74 10.46
N TYR A 259 3.06 18.13 11.37
CA TYR A 259 1.75 17.52 11.53
C TYR A 259 0.66 18.29 10.80
N VAL A 260 -0.20 17.55 10.11
CA VAL A 260 -1.39 18.06 9.41
C VAL A 260 -2.60 17.31 9.97
N ASN A 261 -3.60 18.06 10.47
CA ASN A 261 -4.82 17.46 10.99
C ASN A 261 -5.64 16.83 9.86
N THR A 262 -6.33 15.71 10.16
CA THR A 262 -7.25 15.12 9.20
C THR A 262 -8.42 16.08 8.95
N SER A 263 -8.78 16.27 7.68
CA SER A 263 -9.84 17.19 7.26
C SER A 263 -11.24 16.60 7.38
N ARG A 264 -11.33 15.27 7.47
CA ARG A 264 -12.59 14.52 7.59
C ARG A 264 -12.46 13.42 8.63
N PRO A 265 -13.31 13.41 9.66
CA PRO A 265 -13.31 12.34 10.65
C PRO A 265 -13.50 10.96 10.00
N GLY A 266 -12.72 9.99 10.45
CA GLY A 266 -12.80 8.62 9.93
C GLY A 266 -12.05 8.39 8.60
N PHE A 267 -11.18 9.28 8.19
CA PHE A 267 -10.36 9.15 6.99
C PHE A 267 -8.95 9.71 7.21
N TRP A 268 -7.95 9.13 6.56
CA TRP A 268 -6.60 9.68 6.46
C TRP A 268 -6.52 10.76 5.35
N HIS A 269 -7.48 11.67 5.39
CA HIS A 269 -7.60 12.77 4.44
C HIS A 269 -7.08 14.05 5.07
N ILE A 270 -6.30 14.82 4.32
CA ILE A 270 -5.77 16.12 4.72
C ILE A 270 -6.14 17.19 3.71
N GLN A 271 -6.12 18.46 4.18
CA GLN A 271 -6.38 19.61 3.31
C GLN A 271 -5.09 20.01 2.59
N MET A 272 -5.12 19.99 1.26
CA MET A 272 -4.04 20.47 0.40
C MET A 272 -4.38 21.82 -0.15
N LYS A 273 -3.50 22.82 0.05
CA LYS A 273 -3.73 24.23 -0.32
C LYS A 273 -2.94 24.69 -1.55
N GLY A 274 -2.38 23.76 -2.30
CA GLY A 274 -1.70 24.08 -3.53
C GLY A 274 -0.88 22.91 -4.07
N VAL A 275 -0.81 22.84 -5.39
CA VAL A 275 0.22 22.10 -6.12
C VAL A 275 0.94 23.11 -7.00
N ALA A 276 2.26 23.23 -6.82
CA ALA A 276 3.08 24.20 -7.52
C ALA A 276 4.18 23.56 -8.35
N ILE A 277 4.49 24.21 -9.46
CA ILE A 277 5.69 23.93 -10.27
C ILE A 277 6.61 25.14 -10.17
N LYS A 278 7.88 24.95 -9.76
CA LYS A 278 8.86 26.05 -9.59
C LYS A 278 8.28 27.23 -8.77
N SER A 279 7.60 26.97 -7.67
CA SER A 279 6.96 27.95 -6.79
C SER A 279 5.69 28.64 -7.32
N ASN A 280 5.28 28.36 -8.56
CA ASN A 280 4.01 28.87 -9.09
C ASN A 280 2.87 27.90 -8.74
N VAL A 281 1.93 28.30 -7.89
CA VAL A 281 0.76 27.50 -7.54
C VAL A 281 -0.14 27.34 -8.77
N LEU A 282 -0.21 26.11 -9.28
CA LEU A 282 -0.92 25.76 -10.51
C LEU A 282 -2.33 25.24 -10.24
N LEU A 283 -2.50 24.45 -9.16
CA LEU A 283 -3.71 23.71 -8.82
C LEU A 283 -4.05 23.88 -7.33
N CYS A 284 -5.28 23.56 -6.95
CA CYS A 284 -5.77 23.57 -5.57
C CYS A 284 -5.66 24.92 -4.85
N GLN A 285 -5.79 26.05 -5.57
CA GLN A 285 -5.70 27.39 -4.98
C GLN A 285 -6.78 27.65 -3.93
N ASP A 286 -8.00 27.12 -4.16
CA ASP A 286 -9.13 27.18 -3.21
C ASP A 286 -9.14 26.00 -2.21
N SER A 287 -8.15 25.18 -2.23
CA SER A 287 -7.95 23.92 -1.51
C SER A 287 -8.52 22.67 -2.20
N CYS A 288 -7.85 21.52 -1.96
CA CYS A 288 -8.28 20.19 -2.37
C CYS A 288 -8.17 19.23 -1.18
N THR A 289 -8.89 18.12 -1.25
CA THR A 289 -8.70 17.02 -0.30
C THR A 289 -7.67 16.05 -0.86
N ALA A 290 -6.72 15.61 -0.04
CA ALA A 290 -5.76 14.56 -0.37
C ALA A 290 -5.87 13.41 0.62
N SER A 291 -5.96 12.17 0.13
CA SER A 291 -5.78 10.94 0.90
C SER A 291 -4.31 10.59 0.95
N VAL A 292 -3.79 10.24 2.12
CA VAL A 292 -2.46 9.65 2.27
C VAL A 292 -2.64 8.14 2.32
N ASP A 293 -2.23 7.47 1.24
CA ASP A 293 -2.66 6.10 0.96
C ASP A 293 -1.46 5.17 0.71
N THR A 294 -1.22 4.28 1.67
CA THR A 294 -0.13 3.28 1.60
C THR A 294 -0.42 2.13 0.65
N GLY A 295 -1.69 1.94 0.26
CA GLY A 295 -2.12 0.95 -0.74
C GLY A 295 -1.97 1.44 -2.17
N ALA A 296 -1.80 2.76 -2.38
CA ALA A 296 -1.60 3.36 -3.69
C ALA A 296 -0.12 3.43 -4.07
N SER A 297 0.18 3.20 -5.35
CA SER A 297 1.56 3.27 -5.88
C SER A 297 1.97 4.70 -6.19
N PHE A 298 1.16 5.43 -6.94
CA PHE A 298 1.48 6.72 -7.54
C PHE A 298 0.80 7.88 -6.82
N ILE A 299 1.05 9.09 -7.29
CA ILE A 299 0.27 10.26 -6.95
C ILE A 299 -0.86 10.35 -7.97
N THR A 300 -2.11 10.19 -7.50
CA THR A 300 -3.28 10.22 -8.36
C THR A 300 -4.08 11.49 -8.09
N GLY A 301 -4.62 12.10 -9.13
CA GLY A 301 -5.45 13.29 -9.00
C GLY A 301 -6.60 13.31 -10.01
N PRO A 302 -7.55 14.27 -9.87
CA PRO A 302 -8.62 14.44 -10.84
C PRO A 302 -8.07 14.64 -12.25
N THR A 303 -8.69 13.99 -13.25
CA THR A 303 -8.23 13.98 -14.65
C THR A 303 -7.93 15.38 -15.20
N SER A 304 -8.81 16.35 -14.92
CA SER A 304 -8.62 17.73 -15.39
C SER A 304 -7.38 18.40 -14.77
N SER A 305 -7.13 18.14 -13.48
CA SER A 305 -5.96 18.64 -12.75
C SER A 305 -4.68 17.97 -13.26
N MET A 306 -4.72 16.67 -13.46
CA MET A 306 -3.58 15.90 -13.91
C MET A 306 -3.16 16.30 -15.33
N ARG A 307 -4.11 16.45 -16.25
CA ARG A 307 -3.85 16.96 -17.60
C ARG A 307 -3.19 18.34 -17.60
N LYS A 308 -3.66 19.24 -16.72
CA LYS A 308 -3.06 20.59 -16.58
C LYS A 308 -1.61 20.49 -16.06
N LEU A 309 -1.36 19.61 -15.10
CA LEU A 309 -0.03 19.37 -14.55
C LEU A 309 0.91 18.81 -15.62
N MET A 310 0.52 17.74 -16.29
CA MET A 310 1.34 17.07 -17.32
C MET A 310 1.61 17.95 -18.53
N LYS A 311 0.62 18.71 -19.00
CA LYS A 311 0.81 19.73 -20.04
C LYS A 311 1.86 20.77 -19.66
N THR A 312 1.87 21.21 -18.38
CA THR A 312 2.86 22.19 -17.90
C THR A 312 4.25 21.59 -17.80
N LEU A 313 4.36 20.29 -17.52
CA LEU A 313 5.63 19.55 -17.52
C LEU A 313 6.13 19.22 -18.93
N GLY A 314 5.31 19.34 -19.97
CA GLY A 314 5.64 18.95 -21.35
C GLY A 314 5.71 17.43 -21.55
N VAL A 315 4.95 16.67 -20.75
CA VAL A 315 4.93 15.21 -20.72
C VAL A 315 3.90 14.68 -21.72
N LYS A 316 4.21 13.54 -22.36
CA LYS A 316 3.30 12.84 -23.26
C LYS A 316 2.33 11.96 -22.44
N GLU A 317 1.06 11.97 -22.83
CA GLU A 317 0.06 11.03 -22.36
C GLU A 317 -0.05 9.90 -23.40
N GLU A 318 0.20 8.66 -23.01
CA GLU A 318 0.12 7.50 -23.89
C GLU A 318 -0.68 6.40 -23.14
N GLY A 319 -1.92 6.17 -23.62
CA GLY A 319 -2.88 5.37 -22.88
C GLY A 319 -3.18 6.01 -21.51
N ASP A 320 -3.03 5.22 -20.46
CA ASP A 320 -3.22 5.68 -19.06
C ASP A 320 -1.88 6.10 -18.41
N GLN A 321 -0.79 6.25 -19.19
CA GLN A 321 0.55 6.52 -18.66
C GLN A 321 1.05 7.90 -19.09
N TYR A 322 1.90 8.47 -18.23
CA TYR A 322 2.61 9.71 -18.51
C TYR A 322 4.09 9.42 -18.75
N LEU A 323 4.56 9.66 -19.96
CA LEU A 323 5.89 9.29 -20.40
C LEU A 323 6.72 10.51 -20.81
N ILE A 324 8.03 10.41 -20.59
CA ILE A 324 9.02 11.40 -21.04
C ILE A 324 10.25 10.68 -21.58
N GLU A 325 10.97 11.28 -22.53
CA GLU A 325 12.29 10.80 -22.93
C GLU A 325 13.21 10.78 -21.69
N CYS A 326 13.86 9.64 -21.42
CA CYS A 326 14.65 9.46 -20.20
C CYS A 326 15.76 10.51 -20.05
N ASP A 327 16.33 10.97 -21.16
CA ASP A 327 17.38 12.00 -21.18
C ASP A 327 16.85 13.38 -20.75
N LEU A 328 15.55 13.62 -20.88
CA LEU A 328 14.90 14.85 -20.42
C LEU A 328 14.42 14.78 -18.96
N ALA A 329 14.30 13.58 -18.40
CA ALA A 329 13.83 13.39 -17.02
C ALA A 329 14.56 14.25 -15.98
N PRO A 330 15.92 14.39 -16.00
CA PRO A 330 16.63 15.26 -15.05
C PRO A 330 16.32 16.75 -15.19
N THR A 331 15.75 17.18 -16.32
CA THR A 331 15.40 18.59 -16.57
C THR A 331 14.02 18.98 -16.06
N LEU A 332 13.21 18.00 -15.67
CA LEU A 332 11.88 18.23 -15.13
C LEU A 332 11.94 19.03 -13.83
N PRO A 333 11.01 19.99 -13.64
CA PRO A 333 11.01 20.87 -12.48
C PRO A 333 10.52 20.17 -11.21
N ASP A 334 10.88 20.73 -10.08
CA ASP A 334 10.33 20.38 -8.79
C ASP A 334 8.82 20.61 -8.73
N ILE A 335 8.09 19.68 -8.10
CA ILE A 335 6.66 19.77 -7.82
C ILE A 335 6.47 19.84 -6.31
N SER A 336 5.77 20.86 -5.84
CA SER A 336 5.53 21.09 -4.41
C SER A 336 4.06 20.96 -4.08
N PHE A 337 3.76 20.18 -3.05
CA PHE A 337 2.44 20.03 -2.44
C PHE A 337 2.39 20.83 -1.14
N TYR A 338 1.37 21.66 -0.94
CA TYR A 338 1.29 22.53 0.23
C TYR A 338 0.27 22.01 1.24
N PHE A 339 0.73 21.70 2.44
CA PHE A 339 -0.11 21.31 3.57
C PHE A 339 0.20 22.19 4.76
N ASP A 340 -0.82 22.81 5.34
CA ASP A 340 -0.72 23.66 6.53
C ASP A 340 0.46 24.65 6.49
N GLY A 341 0.58 25.37 5.36
CA GLY A 341 1.59 26.40 5.15
C GLY A 341 3.01 25.89 4.80
N LYS A 342 3.24 24.58 4.78
CA LYS A 342 4.54 23.98 4.43
C LYS A 342 4.52 23.35 3.04
N ALA A 343 5.60 23.54 2.29
CA ALA A 343 5.84 22.89 1.01
C ALA A 343 6.48 21.50 1.20
N PHE A 344 5.94 20.50 0.55
CA PHE A 344 6.48 19.16 0.41
C PHE A 344 6.88 18.95 -1.04
N THR A 345 8.17 19.06 -1.30
CA THR A 345 8.71 19.13 -2.67
C THR A 345 9.27 17.80 -3.12
N LEU A 346 8.84 17.36 -4.30
CA LEU A 346 9.40 16.23 -5.04
C LEU A 346 10.24 16.77 -6.20
N ASN A 347 11.48 16.30 -6.33
CA ASN A 347 12.29 16.55 -7.52
C ASN A 347 12.04 15.45 -8.58
N SER A 348 12.57 15.63 -9.77
CA SER A 348 12.33 14.69 -10.87
C SER A 348 12.71 13.24 -10.54
N SER A 349 13.78 13.01 -9.78
CA SER A 349 14.19 11.66 -9.35
C SER A 349 13.24 11.01 -8.33
N ASP A 350 12.35 11.78 -7.70
CA ASP A 350 11.34 11.25 -6.79
C ASP A 350 10.10 10.75 -7.54
N TYR A 351 9.80 11.31 -8.72
CA TYR A 351 8.56 11.04 -9.45
C TYR A 351 8.75 10.49 -10.88
N VAL A 352 9.98 10.22 -11.31
CA VAL A 352 10.28 9.53 -12.58
C VAL A 352 10.96 8.19 -12.29
N LEU A 353 10.42 7.11 -12.83
CA LEU A 353 11.01 5.78 -12.75
C LEU A 353 12.06 5.63 -13.86
N GLN A 354 13.35 5.58 -13.47
CA GLN A 354 14.47 5.44 -14.41
C GLN A 354 14.77 3.99 -14.78
N ASP A 355 14.35 3.04 -13.92
CA ASP A 355 14.64 1.61 -14.12
C ASP A 355 13.74 0.95 -15.18
N MET A 356 12.72 1.67 -15.66
CA MET A 356 11.80 1.23 -16.70
C MET A 356 12.08 1.91 -18.04
N LYS A 357 13.33 1.84 -18.50
CA LYS A 357 13.61 2.24 -19.90
C LYS A 357 12.82 1.34 -20.84
N SER A 358 11.80 1.91 -21.50
CA SER A 358 11.14 1.24 -22.62
C SER A 358 12.14 1.03 -23.74
N LEU A 359 11.82 0.17 -24.71
CA LEU A 359 12.64 -0.03 -25.91
C LEU A 359 12.90 1.30 -26.65
N ASP A 360 12.03 2.30 -26.45
CA ASP A 360 12.06 3.62 -27.08
C ASP A 360 12.70 4.72 -26.23
N ASN A 361 13.47 4.38 -25.18
CA ASN A 361 14.11 5.32 -24.26
C ASN A 361 13.12 6.23 -23.50
N LEU A 362 11.89 5.75 -23.24
CA LEU A 362 10.87 6.46 -22.48
C LEU A 362 10.90 6.06 -21.01
N CYS A 363 10.79 7.04 -20.11
CA CYS A 363 10.69 6.90 -18.67
C CYS A 363 9.27 7.22 -18.21
N LEU A 364 8.76 6.44 -17.26
CA LEU A 364 7.43 6.58 -16.70
C LEU A 364 7.43 7.61 -15.56
N LEU A 365 6.47 8.53 -15.58
CA LEU A 365 6.16 9.38 -14.42
C LEU A 365 5.21 8.64 -13.48
N THR A 366 5.46 8.75 -12.17
CA THR A 366 4.64 8.10 -11.14
C THR A 366 3.42 8.94 -10.77
N PHE A 367 2.67 9.34 -11.77
CA PHE A 367 1.39 10.04 -11.66
C PHE A 367 0.30 9.27 -12.39
N ASP A 368 -0.93 9.41 -11.90
CA ASP A 368 -2.10 8.77 -12.46
C ASP A 368 -3.31 9.71 -12.35
N ASN A 369 -4.37 9.42 -13.08
CA ASN A 369 -5.60 10.20 -13.01
C ASN A 369 -6.80 9.33 -12.66
N LEU A 370 -7.68 9.86 -11.80
CA LEU A 370 -8.91 9.19 -11.41
C LEU A 370 -9.96 10.23 -10.98
N ASP A 371 -11.11 10.18 -11.61
CA ASP A 371 -12.24 11.02 -11.25
C ASP A 371 -13.14 10.30 -10.24
N ILE A 372 -12.96 10.63 -8.96
CA ILE A 372 -13.78 10.10 -7.86
C ILE A 372 -15.01 11.01 -7.70
N PRO A 373 -16.24 10.46 -7.82
CA PRO A 373 -17.44 11.27 -7.72
C PRO A 373 -17.74 11.71 -6.27
N PRO A 374 -18.50 12.80 -6.09
CA PRO A 374 -19.06 13.15 -4.79
C PRO A 374 -19.93 12.00 -4.22
N PRO A 375 -20.03 11.83 -2.89
CA PRO A 375 -19.51 12.72 -1.84
C PRO A 375 -18.04 12.46 -1.44
N THR A 376 -17.37 11.47 -2.01
CA THR A 376 -15.99 11.12 -1.67
C THR A 376 -14.98 11.98 -2.40
N GLY A 377 -15.22 12.27 -3.66
CA GLY A 377 -14.38 13.14 -4.48
C GLY A 377 -14.91 14.56 -4.69
N PRO A 378 -14.14 15.37 -5.45
CA PRO A 378 -12.86 15.05 -6.08
C PRO A 378 -11.75 14.86 -5.04
N LEU A 379 -10.85 13.91 -5.26
CA LEU A 379 -9.82 13.52 -4.30
C LEU A 379 -8.45 13.38 -4.99
N TRP A 380 -7.40 13.86 -4.31
CA TRP A 380 -6.02 13.50 -4.60
C TRP A 380 -5.61 12.31 -3.74
N ILE A 381 -4.72 11.47 -4.24
CA ILE A 381 -4.17 10.33 -3.52
C ILE A 381 -2.66 10.45 -3.53
N LEU A 382 -2.06 10.49 -2.35
CA LEU A 382 -0.62 10.54 -2.14
C LEU A 382 -0.15 9.13 -1.77
N GLY A 383 0.27 8.38 -2.77
CA GLY A 383 0.72 7.01 -2.65
C GLY A 383 2.20 6.86 -2.33
N ALA A 384 2.76 5.69 -2.65
CA ALA A 384 4.15 5.33 -2.34
C ALA A 384 5.16 6.31 -2.92
N THR A 385 4.89 6.94 -4.05
CA THR A 385 5.75 8.00 -4.62
C THR A 385 5.98 9.14 -3.62
N PHE A 386 4.95 9.56 -2.91
CA PHE A 386 5.05 10.60 -1.89
C PHE A 386 5.66 10.07 -0.58
N ILE A 387 5.23 8.90 -0.14
CA ILE A 387 5.66 8.28 1.13
C ILE A 387 7.15 7.90 1.09
N ARG A 388 7.70 7.53 -0.07
CA ARG A 388 9.15 7.29 -0.23
C ARG A 388 10.00 8.53 0.05
N LYS A 389 9.47 9.72 -0.23
CA LYS A 389 10.17 10.99 0.07
C LYS A 389 9.96 11.41 1.51
N PHE A 390 8.79 11.16 2.06
CA PHE A 390 8.40 11.63 3.38
C PHE A 390 7.97 10.46 4.25
N TYR A 391 8.82 10.13 5.23
CA TYR A 391 8.45 9.20 6.30
C TYR A 391 7.16 9.67 6.93
N THR A 392 6.15 8.80 6.99
CA THR A 392 4.78 9.18 7.34
C THR A 392 4.33 8.53 8.64
N LYS A 393 3.94 9.35 9.63
CA LYS A 393 3.38 8.93 10.91
C LYS A 393 1.87 9.18 10.91
N PHE A 394 1.09 8.13 11.08
CA PHE A 394 -0.36 8.17 11.24
C PHE A 394 -0.70 8.18 12.72
N ASP A 395 -1.13 9.33 13.23
CA ASP A 395 -1.44 9.58 14.64
C ASP A 395 -2.95 9.45 14.86
N ARG A 396 -3.36 8.23 15.26
CA ARG A 396 -4.77 7.86 15.44
C ARG A 396 -5.38 8.58 16.64
N HIS A 397 -4.59 8.76 17.70
CA HIS A 397 -5.00 9.44 18.93
C HIS A 397 -5.40 10.90 18.67
N ASN A 398 -4.56 11.63 17.93
CA ASN A 398 -4.77 13.05 17.67
C ASN A 398 -5.45 13.32 16.31
N ASN A 399 -5.81 12.30 15.54
CA ASN A 399 -6.42 12.42 14.21
C ASN A 399 -5.61 13.35 13.28
N ARG A 400 -4.33 13.06 13.11
CA ARG A 400 -3.40 13.85 12.29
C ARG A 400 -2.35 12.96 11.62
N ILE A 401 -1.72 13.48 10.59
CA ILE A 401 -0.63 12.82 9.89
C ILE A 401 0.64 13.67 10.05
N GLY A 402 1.73 13.04 10.45
CA GLY A 402 3.04 13.69 10.56
C GLY A 402 3.95 13.27 9.40
N PHE A 403 4.65 14.22 8.81
CA PHE A 403 5.62 13.99 7.75
C PHE A 403 7.00 14.47 8.17
N ALA A 404 8.02 13.65 7.96
CA ALA A 404 9.43 14.00 8.10
C ALA A 404 10.19 13.56 6.83
N LEU A 405 11.36 14.13 6.56
CA LEU A 405 12.15 13.73 5.40
C LEU A 405 12.67 12.31 5.62
N ALA A 406 12.38 11.38 4.69
CA ALA A 406 12.92 10.03 4.72
C ALA A 406 14.42 10.00 4.38
N VAL A 407 15.14 9.00 4.94
CA VAL A 407 16.60 8.82 4.75
C VAL A 407 16.90 8.09 3.44
#